data_6611eb44e2782a2d6c74ccd31e64737b
#
_entry.id   6611eb44e2782a2d6c74ccd31e64737b
#
_cell.length_a   1.000
_cell.length_b   1.000
_cell.length_c   1.000
_cell.angle_alpha   90.00
_cell.angle_beta   90.00
_cell.angle_gamma   90.00
#
_symmetry.space_group_name_H-M   'P 1'
#
loop_
_entity.id
_entity.type
_entity.pdbx_description
1 polymer ?
#
loop_
_entity_poly.entity_id
_entity_poly.type
_entity_poly.pdbx_seq_one_letter_code
_entity_poly.pdbx_strand_id
1 'polypeptide(L)'
;ALMSMRLEKNWGAWTLDYRPDFTAKESGLDVFIDWKKDFIGKDIAINDDSNLKLTPLMIKTSDIDVTNNEAVMKKDKSIGYITSGGYAHYVGKSIAFSYLDVTDINSGENIQVEINGDLYDSIIINEPLYDPSGKKMRT
;
A
#
# COMPACT_ATOMS: atom_id res chain seq x y z
N ALA A 1 -17.99 -3.60 -4.76
CA ALA A 1 -17.43 -4.88 -4.31
C ALA A 1 -15.94 -5.02 -4.69
N LEU A 2 -15.56 -4.93 -5.98
CA LEU A 2 -14.17 -5.14 -6.42
C LEU A 2 -13.16 -4.27 -5.68
N MET A 3 -13.44 -2.97 -5.51
CA MET A 3 -12.52 -2.03 -4.86
C MET A 3 -12.29 -2.37 -3.38
N SER A 4 -13.29 -2.85 -2.67
CA SER A 4 -13.15 -3.32 -1.28
C SER A 4 -12.39 -4.66 -1.22
N MET A 5 -12.78 -5.61 -2.04
CA MET A 5 -12.19 -6.96 -2.03
C MET A 5 -10.68 -6.97 -2.37
N ARG A 6 -10.22 -6.10 -3.28
CA ARG A 6 -8.80 -5.99 -3.61
C ARG A 6 -7.97 -5.46 -2.44
N LEU A 7 -8.51 -4.51 -1.67
CA LEU A 7 -7.84 -3.97 -0.47
C LEU A 7 -7.59 -5.08 0.56
N GLU A 8 -8.57 -5.95 0.77
CA GLU A 8 -8.46 -7.10 1.69
C GLU A 8 -7.40 -8.12 1.25
N LYS A 9 -7.15 -8.20 -0.06
CA LYS A 9 -6.14 -9.08 -0.68
C LYS A 9 -4.78 -8.40 -0.86
N ASN A 10 -4.61 -7.18 -0.43
CA ASN A 10 -3.40 -6.39 -0.64
C ASN A 10 -3.03 -6.22 -2.14
N TRP A 11 -4.03 -6.06 -3.00
CA TRP A 11 -3.80 -5.83 -4.43
C TRP A 11 -4.01 -4.37 -4.79
N GLY A 12 -2.96 -3.76 -5.32
CA GLY A 12 -3.03 -2.43 -5.90
C GLY A 12 -3.90 -2.42 -7.16
N ALA A 13 -4.42 -1.25 -7.51
CA ALA A 13 -5.19 -1.02 -8.72
C ALA A 13 -4.37 -0.24 -9.74
N TRP A 14 -4.51 -0.61 -11.02
CA TRP A 14 -3.96 0.17 -12.12
C TRP A 14 -4.52 1.59 -12.12
N THR A 15 -3.68 2.54 -12.48
CA THR A 15 -3.94 3.98 -12.49
C THR A 15 -4.10 4.66 -11.14
N LEU A 16 -4.32 3.92 -10.08
CA LEU A 16 -4.35 4.44 -8.71
C LEU A 16 -3.03 4.16 -7.98
N ASP A 17 -2.74 2.88 -7.78
CA ASP A 17 -1.54 2.42 -7.07
C ASP A 17 -0.40 2.10 -8.04
N TYR A 18 -0.70 1.40 -9.14
CA TYR A 18 0.29 1.08 -10.17
C TYR A 18 0.28 2.13 -11.25
N ARG A 19 1.30 2.99 -11.23
CA ARG A 19 1.45 4.13 -12.14
C ARG A 19 2.87 4.17 -12.70
N PRO A 20 3.09 4.86 -13.84
CA PRO A 20 4.42 5.03 -14.43
C PRO A 20 5.42 5.79 -13.53
N ASP A 21 4.94 6.49 -12.52
CA ASP A 21 5.76 7.25 -11.56
C ASP A 21 6.57 6.34 -10.64
N PHE A 22 6.18 5.07 -10.53
CA PHE A 22 6.76 4.10 -9.61
C PHE A 22 7.32 2.90 -10.35
N THR A 23 8.44 2.39 -9.88
CA THR A 23 9.06 1.18 -10.42
C THR A 23 8.29 -0.09 -10.03
N ALA A 24 8.59 -1.18 -10.72
CA ALA A 24 8.03 -2.49 -10.35
C ALA A 24 8.44 -2.90 -8.93
N LYS A 25 9.67 -2.56 -8.51
CA LYS A 25 10.19 -2.87 -7.19
C LYS A 25 9.50 -2.06 -6.09
N GLU A 26 9.29 -0.77 -6.31
CA GLU A 26 8.54 0.10 -5.41
C GLU A 26 7.08 -0.36 -5.25
N SER A 27 6.50 -0.84 -6.35
CA SER A 27 5.11 -1.33 -6.39
C SER A 27 4.94 -2.77 -5.88
N GLY A 28 6.04 -3.47 -5.53
CA GLY A 28 6.00 -4.87 -5.12
C GLY A 28 5.66 -5.85 -6.26
N LEU A 29 5.82 -5.41 -7.52
CA LEU A 29 5.56 -6.20 -8.73
C LEU A 29 6.80 -6.91 -9.27
N ASP A 30 7.96 -6.70 -8.67
CA ASP A 30 9.24 -7.32 -9.04
C ASP A 30 9.20 -8.84 -8.92
N VAL A 31 8.34 -9.40 -8.08
CA VAL A 31 8.08 -10.84 -7.95
C VAL A 31 7.53 -11.49 -9.23
N PHE A 32 6.98 -10.72 -10.16
CA PHE A 32 6.49 -11.17 -11.45
C PHE A 32 7.53 -11.05 -12.57
N ILE A 33 8.71 -10.48 -12.30
CA ILE A 33 9.77 -10.31 -13.28
C ILE A 33 10.66 -11.55 -13.31
N ASP A 34 10.79 -12.16 -14.48
CA ASP A 34 11.78 -13.22 -14.69
C ASP A 34 13.17 -12.61 -14.93
N TRP A 35 13.91 -12.41 -13.87
CA TRP A 35 15.24 -11.82 -13.89
C TRP A 35 16.29 -12.62 -14.67
N LYS A 36 16.01 -13.88 -15.04
CA LYS A 36 16.90 -14.71 -15.85
C LYS A 36 16.80 -14.36 -17.34
N LYS A 37 15.68 -13.78 -17.76
CA LYS A 37 15.49 -13.31 -19.14
C LYS A 37 16.22 -12.00 -19.37
N ASP A 38 16.57 -11.78 -20.63
CA ASP A 38 17.07 -10.49 -21.10
C ASP A 38 15.91 -9.64 -21.61
N PHE A 39 15.86 -8.36 -21.21
CA PHE A 39 14.83 -7.41 -21.60
C PHE A 39 15.34 -5.97 -21.50
N ILE A 40 14.73 -5.07 -22.25
CA ILE A 40 15.08 -3.65 -22.26
C ILE A 40 14.84 -3.04 -20.88
N GLY A 41 15.85 -2.37 -20.32
CA GLY A 41 15.79 -1.72 -19.00
C GLY A 41 16.11 -2.62 -17.81
N LYS A 42 16.49 -3.89 -18.04
CA LYS A 42 16.84 -4.83 -16.97
C LYS A 42 17.91 -4.29 -16.02
N ASP A 43 18.99 -3.72 -16.56
CA ASP A 43 20.11 -3.22 -15.76
C ASP A 43 19.68 -2.07 -14.84
N ILE A 44 18.77 -1.23 -15.28
CA ILE A 44 18.21 -0.14 -14.48
C ILE A 44 17.29 -0.72 -13.40
N ALA A 45 16.41 -1.64 -13.77
CA ALA A 45 15.44 -2.22 -12.84
C ALA A 45 16.09 -3.08 -11.74
N ILE A 46 17.19 -3.78 -12.05
CA ILE A 46 17.89 -4.62 -11.06
C ILE A 46 18.68 -3.78 -10.05
N ASN A 47 19.21 -2.64 -10.50
CA ASN A 47 19.99 -1.70 -9.70
C ASN A 47 19.13 -0.61 -9.05
N ASP A 48 17.82 -0.75 -9.07
CA ASP A 48 16.91 0.14 -8.34
C ASP A 48 17.14 0.00 -6.84
N ASP A 49 17.66 1.04 -6.21
CA ASP A 49 17.98 1.12 -4.78
C ASP A 49 16.96 1.97 -3.99
N SER A 50 15.83 2.29 -4.60
CA SER A 50 14.75 3.02 -3.96
C SER A 50 14.24 2.30 -2.71
N ASN A 51 14.09 3.07 -1.63
CA ASN A 51 13.46 2.61 -0.39
C ASN A 51 11.94 2.85 -0.36
N LEU A 52 11.41 3.48 -1.41
CA LEU A 52 9.98 3.73 -1.54
C LEU A 52 9.24 2.41 -1.79
N LYS A 53 8.15 2.15 -1.07
CA LYS A 53 7.34 0.95 -1.26
C LYS A 53 5.85 1.21 -1.10
N LEU A 54 5.09 0.57 -1.97
CA LEU A 54 3.63 0.51 -1.82
C LEU A 54 3.29 -0.27 -0.55
N THR A 55 2.81 0.45 0.45
CA THR A 55 2.58 -0.02 1.80
C THR A 55 1.10 0.02 2.14
N PRO A 56 0.47 -1.12 2.44
CA PRO A 56 -0.90 -1.15 2.89
C PRO A 56 -1.00 -0.74 4.36
N LEU A 57 -2.01 0.08 4.66
CA LEU A 57 -2.30 0.63 5.98
C LEU A 57 -3.71 0.24 6.40
N MET A 58 -3.88 -0.13 7.66
CA MET A 58 -5.18 -0.23 8.31
C MET A 58 -5.40 1.01 9.17
N ILE A 59 -6.46 1.75 8.87
CA ILE A 59 -6.77 3.01 9.53
C ILE A 59 -7.75 2.77 10.68
N LYS A 60 -7.46 3.31 11.85
CA LYS A 60 -8.33 3.20 13.02
C LYS A 60 -9.41 4.27 12.99
N THR A 61 -10.38 4.07 12.12
CA THR A 61 -11.58 4.91 12.04
C THR A 61 -12.84 4.10 12.33
N SER A 62 -13.94 4.77 12.69
CA SER A 62 -15.25 4.16 12.93
C SER A 62 -16.36 4.70 12.04
N ASP A 63 -16.21 5.89 11.53
CA ASP A 63 -17.27 6.69 10.92
C ASP A 63 -16.87 7.39 9.62
N ILE A 64 -15.60 7.32 9.27
CA ILE A 64 -15.07 7.92 8.04
C ILE A 64 -14.15 6.93 7.35
N ASP A 65 -14.19 6.90 6.01
CA ASP A 65 -13.27 6.12 5.20
C ASP A 65 -12.25 7.02 4.50
N VAL A 66 -11.03 6.50 4.41
CA VAL A 66 -10.00 7.06 3.55
C VAL A 66 -10.29 6.71 2.09
N THR A 67 -10.00 7.62 1.19
CA THR A 67 -10.26 7.42 -0.25
C THR A 67 -9.01 7.49 -1.11
N ASN A 68 -8.44 8.69 -1.27
CA ASN A 68 -7.19 8.95 -1.99
C ASN A 68 -6.71 10.39 -1.75
N ASN A 69 -5.41 10.60 -1.85
CA ASN A 69 -4.69 11.87 -1.66
C ASN A 69 -4.64 12.39 -0.21
N GLU A 70 -5.18 11.68 0.75
CA GLU A 70 -4.99 12.00 2.17
C GLU A 70 -3.50 11.89 2.53
N ALA A 71 -3.00 12.83 3.35
CA ALA A 71 -1.61 12.82 3.78
C ALA A 71 -1.33 11.71 4.80
N VAL A 72 -0.22 11.01 4.63
CA VAL A 72 0.31 10.11 5.64
C VAL A 72 1.35 10.85 6.47
N MET A 73 1.11 10.92 7.75
CA MET A 73 1.86 11.72 8.69
C MET A 73 2.67 10.87 9.66
N LYS A 74 3.89 11.30 9.93
CA LYS A 74 4.71 10.81 11.03
C LYS A 74 5.09 12.00 11.89
N LYS A 75 4.52 12.09 13.11
CA LYS A 75 4.57 13.32 13.91
C LYS A 75 3.98 14.47 13.06
N ASP A 76 4.70 15.57 12.95
CA ASP A 76 4.28 16.78 12.21
C ASP A 76 4.77 16.79 10.74
N LYS A 77 5.32 15.69 10.23
CA LYS A 77 5.87 15.61 8.87
C LYS A 77 5.04 14.66 8.01
N SER A 78 4.64 15.12 6.82
CA SER A 78 4.09 14.22 5.80
C SER A 78 5.22 13.35 5.24
N ILE A 79 5.00 12.02 5.24
CA ILE A 79 5.92 11.01 4.74
C ILE A 79 5.39 10.29 3.49
N GLY A 80 4.20 10.65 3.04
CA GLY A 80 3.57 10.07 1.86
C GLY A 80 2.12 10.52 1.72
N TYR A 81 1.41 9.90 0.80
CA TYR A 81 -0.02 10.14 0.58
C TYR A 81 -0.72 8.84 0.18
N ILE A 82 -2.02 8.80 0.44
CA ILE A 82 -2.87 7.66 0.09
C ILE A 82 -3.10 7.65 -1.42
N THR A 83 -2.78 6.55 -2.07
CA THR A 83 -3.04 6.34 -3.49
C THR A 83 -4.43 5.78 -3.75
N SER A 84 -4.91 4.95 -2.82
CA SER A 84 -6.27 4.42 -2.85
C SER A 84 -6.67 3.87 -1.48
N GLY A 85 -7.97 3.89 -1.19
CA GLY A 85 -8.46 3.37 0.07
C GLY A 85 -9.97 3.10 0.03
N GLY A 86 -10.49 2.66 1.16
CA GLY A 86 -11.90 2.42 1.39
C GLY A 86 -12.17 1.36 2.45
N TYR A 87 -13.44 1.11 2.69
CA TYR A 87 -13.88 0.13 3.68
C TYR A 87 -13.77 -1.31 3.17
N ALA A 88 -13.07 -2.13 3.92
CA ALA A 88 -12.89 -3.56 3.68
C ALA A 88 -14.01 -4.32 4.41
N HIS A 89 -15.07 -4.65 3.70
CA HIS A 89 -16.33 -5.14 4.29
C HIS A 89 -16.22 -6.49 5.00
N TYR A 90 -15.36 -7.39 4.52
CA TYR A 90 -15.16 -8.69 5.17
C TYR A 90 -14.35 -8.56 6.45
N VAL A 91 -13.31 -7.73 6.42
CA VAL A 91 -12.41 -7.48 7.55
C VAL A 91 -13.04 -6.51 8.56
N GLY A 92 -13.97 -5.67 8.12
CA GLY A 92 -14.63 -4.67 8.95
C GLY A 92 -13.72 -3.50 9.35
N LYS A 93 -12.81 -3.10 8.45
CA LYS A 93 -11.81 -2.05 8.70
C LYS A 93 -11.63 -1.15 7.48
N SER A 94 -11.22 0.10 7.70
CA SER A 94 -10.76 0.97 6.64
C SER A 94 -9.31 0.60 6.28
N ILE A 95 -9.04 0.36 4.99
CA ILE A 95 -7.73 -0.04 4.46
C ILE A 95 -7.35 0.92 3.33
N ALA A 96 -6.08 1.29 3.28
CA ALA A 96 -5.53 2.15 2.25
C ALA A 96 -4.17 1.68 1.78
N PHE A 97 -3.77 2.12 0.59
CA PHE A 97 -2.40 2.01 0.09
C PHE A 97 -1.72 3.38 0.06
N SER A 98 -0.44 3.39 0.38
CA SER A 98 0.42 4.57 0.32
C SER A 98 1.82 4.17 -0.12
N TYR A 99 2.49 5.01 -0.91
CA TYR A 99 3.92 4.88 -1.10
C TYR A 99 4.65 5.57 0.05
N LEU A 100 5.44 4.80 0.78
CA LEU A 100 6.20 5.26 1.94
C LEU A 100 7.66 4.87 1.81
N ASP A 101 8.56 5.74 2.23
CA ASP A 101 9.96 5.39 2.42
C ASP A 101 10.08 4.49 3.64
N VAL A 102 10.45 3.23 3.41
CA VAL A 102 10.51 2.22 4.47
C VAL A 102 11.64 2.47 5.47
N THR A 103 12.63 3.32 5.14
CA THR A 103 13.68 3.73 6.07
C THR A 103 13.17 4.73 7.12
N ASP A 104 12.15 5.49 6.76
CA ASP A 104 11.48 6.42 7.68
C ASP A 104 10.53 5.72 8.66
N ILE A 105 10.30 4.40 8.49
CA ILE A 105 9.30 3.65 9.25
C ILE A 105 9.99 2.58 10.11
N ASN A 106 10.16 2.86 11.41
CA ASN A 106 10.59 1.84 12.36
C ASN A 106 9.38 1.05 12.88
N SER A 107 9.58 -0.25 13.16
CA SER A 107 8.55 -1.10 13.75
C SER A 107 8.01 -0.50 15.04
N GLY A 108 6.70 -0.20 15.08
CA GLY A 108 6.02 0.34 16.25
C GLY A 108 5.92 1.87 16.31
N GLU A 109 6.42 2.60 15.32
CA GLU A 109 6.17 4.05 15.25
C GLU A 109 4.72 4.36 14.88
N ASN A 110 4.19 5.42 15.48
CA ASN A 110 2.84 5.88 15.20
C ASN A 110 2.82 6.62 13.86
N ILE A 111 2.15 6.01 12.88
CA ILE A 111 1.84 6.59 11.58
C ILE A 111 0.36 6.97 11.61
N GLN A 112 0.04 8.15 11.12
CA GLN A 112 -1.32 8.66 11.09
C GLN A 112 -1.71 9.06 9.67
N VAL A 113 -2.99 9.04 9.40
CA VAL A 113 -3.56 9.54 8.13
C VAL A 113 -4.43 10.74 8.47
N GLU A 114 -4.22 11.84 7.77
CA GLU A 114 -5.03 13.04 7.91
C GLU A 114 -6.25 12.94 6.99
N ILE A 115 -7.43 12.88 7.58
CA ILE A 115 -8.69 12.83 6.85
C ILE A 115 -9.53 14.04 7.27
N ASN A 116 -9.82 14.93 6.34
CA ASN A 116 -10.60 16.15 6.57
C ASN A 116 -10.06 17.06 7.71
N GLY A 117 -8.74 17.04 7.94
CA GLY A 117 -8.09 17.83 8.98
C GLY A 117 -7.92 17.12 10.34
N ASP A 118 -8.47 15.93 10.49
CA ASP A 118 -8.29 15.10 11.67
C ASP A 118 -7.27 13.99 11.43
N LEU A 119 -6.47 13.66 12.44
CA LEU A 119 -5.45 12.63 12.40
C LEU A 119 -5.96 11.30 12.96
N TYR A 120 -5.89 10.25 12.16
CA TYR A 120 -6.29 8.89 12.52
C TYR A 120 -5.08 7.97 12.59
N ASP A 121 -4.90 7.26 13.69
CA ASP A 121 -3.85 6.27 13.82
C ASP A 121 -3.96 5.19 12.75
N SER A 122 -2.83 4.76 12.24
CA SER A 122 -2.76 3.68 11.25
C SER A 122 -1.73 2.62 11.62
N ILE A 123 -1.92 1.42 11.08
CA ILE A 123 -1.04 0.26 11.29
C ILE A 123 -0.66 -0.29 9.93
N ILE A 124 0.63 -0.55 9.73
CA ILE A 124 1.12 -1.21 8.51
C ILE A 124 0.64 -2.66 8.50
N ILE A 125 0.11 -3.08 7.36
CA ILE A 125 -0.34 -4.44 7.10
C ILE A 125 0.80 -5.18 6.38
N ASN A 126 1.34 -6.22 7.00
CA ASN A 126 2.46 -6.98 6.43
C ASN A 126 2.02 -8.12 5.49
N GLU A 127 0.77 -8.55 5.60
CA GLU A 127 0.21 -9.63 4.78
C GLU A 127 -1.28 -9.41 4.52
N PRO A 128 -1.85 -9.98 3.44
CA PRO A 128 -3.28 -9.82 3.15
C PRO A 128 -4.17 -10.23 4.32
N LEU A 129 -5.14 -9.39 4.67
CA LEU A 129 -6.05 -9.64 5.79
C LEU A 129 -7.12 -10.70 5.46
N TYR A 130 -7.37 -10.94 4.17
CA TYR A 130 -8.26 -12.00 3.71
C TYR A 130 -7.48 -13.05 2.92
N ASP A 131 -7.58 -14.31 3.34
CA ASP A 131 -6.99 -15.48 2.68
C ASP A 131 -5.53 -15.24 2.22
N PRO A 132 -4.59 -14.97 3.15
CA PRO A 132 -3.23 -14.55 2.81
C PRO A 132 -2.49 -15.58 1.95
N SER A 133 -2.75 -16.87 2.15
CA SER A 133 -2.14 -17.94 1.36
C SER A 133 -2.80 -18.18 0.00
N GLY A 134 -3.91 -17.53 -0.31
CA GLY A 134 -4.67 -17.70 -1.55
C GLY A 134 -5.30 -19.07 -1.71
N LYS A 135 -5.50 -19.84 -0.63
CA LYS A 135 -6.07 -21.20 -0.69
C LYS A 135 -7.48 -21.23 -1.24
N LYS A 136 -8.32 -20.28 -0.81
CA LYS A 136 -9.73 -20.19 -1.27
C LYS A 136 -9.88 -19.88 -2.76
N MET A 137 -8.85 -19.32 -3.38
CA MET A 137 -8.84 -19.00 -4.81
C MET A 137 -8.38 -20.19 -5.68
N ARG A 138 -7.86 -21.25 -5.08
CA ARG A 138 -7.24 -22.38 -5.77
C ARG A 138 -8.01 -23.71 -5.57
N THR A 139 -9.12 -23.64 -4.90
CA THR A 139 -10.01 -24.81 -4.66
C THR A 139 -11.17 -24.84 -5.64
#